data_ba4305db4b02156829b2e63287aa41c8
#
_entry.id   ba4305db4b02156829b2e63287aa41c8
#
_cell.length_a   1.000
_cell.length_b   1.000
_cell.length_c   1.000
_cell.angle_alpha   90.00
_cell.angle_beta   90.00
_cell.angle_gamma   90.00
#
_symmetry.space_group_name_H-M   'P 1'
#
loop_
_entity.id
_entity.type
_entity.pdbx_description
1 polymer ?
#
loop_
_entity_poly.entity_id
_entity_poly.type
_entity_poly.pdbx_seq_one_letter_code
_entity_poly.pdbx_strand_id
1 'polypeptide(L)'
;DIYKEYETALEKTRSIDFSDMISKATNIIGSGLQPLPYKYVIIDEYQDTGRDRYRLVKAILKTTKAKLICIGDDWQSIYRFNGSDVSLFTSFGSYWGHEYISRIEKTYRNSQELINICGRFIMRNSAQIKKNLVSSKSTPDPIRKAEYAKDEKQTCLEQILDDIFEK
;
A
#
# COMPACT_ATOMS: atom_id res chain seq x y z
N ASP A 1 32.69 -8.98 4.32
CA ASP A 1 31.45 -8.47 3.71
C ASP A 1 30.33 -8.52 4.74
N ILE A 2 29.82 -7.37 5.16
CA ILE A 2 28.81 -7.19 6.23
C ILE A 2 27.59 -8.10 5.99
N TYR A 3 27.16 -8.26 4.76
CA TYR A 3 26.01 -9.11 4.43
C TYR A 3 26.28 -10.59 4.75
N LYS A 4 27.47 -11.10 4.43
CA LYS A 4 27.83 -12.48 4.75
C LYS A 4 27.93 -12.72 6.26
N GLU A 5 28.43 -11.75 7.00
CA GLU A 5 28.52 -11.82 8.46
C GLU A 5 27.13 -11.84 9.08
N TYR A 6 26.21 -11.03 8.56
CA TYR A 6 24.81 -11.02 8.96
C TYR A 6 24.13 -12.37 8.70
N GLU A 7 24.24 -12.91 7.48
CA GLU A 7 23.71 -14.24 7.14
C GLU A 7 24.28 -15.35 8.04
N THR A 8 25.59 -15.33 8.26
CA THR A 8 26.24 -16.29 9.15
C THR A 8 25.73 -16.20 10.60
N ALA A 9 25.43 -14.98 11.07
CA ALA A 9 24.87 -14.77 12.40
C ALA A 9 23.45 -15.34 12.50
N LEU A 10 22.62 -15.12 11.49
CA LEU A 10 21.26 -15.70 11.42
C LEU A 10 21.31 -17.23 11.40
N GLU A 11 22.20 -17.82 10.60
CA GLU A 11 22.35 -19.27 10.55
C GLU A 11 22.80 -19.87 11.91
N LYS A 12 23.79 -19.26 12.57
CA LYS A 12 24.26 -19.70 13.90
C LYS A 12 23.16 -19.67 14.95
N THR A 13 22.29 -18.69 14.90
CA THR A 13 21.16 -18.55 15.84
C THR A 13 19.91 -19.31 15.38
N ARG A 14 19.94 -19.98 14.23
CA ARG A 14 18.77 -20.61 13.57
C ARG A 14 17.59 -19.66 13.44
N SER A 15 17.89 -18.41 13.16
CA SER A 15 16.93 -17.34 12.96
C SER A 15 16.77 -17.00 11.47
N ILE A 16 15.68 -16.37 11.13
CA ILE A 16 15.42 -15.82 9.80
C ILE A 16 14.87 -14.40 9.95
N ASP A 17 15.17 -13.52 9.02
CA ASP A 17 14.52 -12.21 8.93
C ASP A 17 13.23 -12.27 8.10
N PHE A 18 12.52 -11.13 7.98
CA PHE A 18 11.27 -11.06 7.21
C PHE A 18 11.47 -11.31 5.72
N SER A 19 12.59 -10.87 5.14
CA SER A 19 12.92 -11.11 3.73
C SER A 19 13.23 -12.58 3.47
N ASP A 20 13.97 -13.20 4.36
CA ASP A 20 14.24 -14.64 4.36
C ASP A 20 12.96 -15.46 4.44
N MET A 21 12.04 -15.06 5.32
CA MET A 21 10.77 -15.77 5.49
C MET A 21 10.00 -15.83 4.18
N ILE A 22 9.90 -14.70 3.45
CA ILE A 22 9.21 -14.62 2.17
C ILE A 22 9.97 -15.40 1.09
N SER A 23 11.30 -15.27 1.04
CA SER A 23 12.15 -15.93 0.05
C SER A 23 12.14 -17.44 0.22
N LYS A 24 12.27 -17.94 1.44
CA LYS A 24 12.21 -19.36 1.78
C LYS A 24 10.82 -19.95 1.48
N ALA A 25 9.76 -19.24 1.84
CA ALA A 25 8.40 -19.65 1.52
C ALA A 25 8.19 -19.73 -0.01
N THR A 26 8.69 -18.76 -0.77
CA THR A 26 8.64 -18.74 -2.23
C THR A 26 9.31 -19.98 -2.82
N ASN A 27 10.49 -20.35 -2.32
CA ASN A 27 11.25 -21.51 -2.79
C ASN A 27 10.52 -22.84 -2.44
N ILE A 28 10.01 -22.99 -1.22
CA ILE A 28 9.28 -24.18 -0.78
C ILE A 28 8.02 -24.37 -1.63
N ILE A 29 7.24 -23.32 -1.83
CA ILE A 29 6.02 -23.37 -2.67
C ILE A 29 6.38 -23.66 -4.12
N GLY A 30 7.41 -22.99 -4.64
CA GLY A 30 7.86 -23.14 -6.02
C GLY A 30 8.41 -24.54 -6.34
N SER A 31 8.90 -25.28 -5.33
CA SER A 31 9.34 -26.69 -5.50
C SER A 31 8.18 -27.68 -5.70
N GLY A 32 6.93 -27.27 -5.42
CA GLY A 32 5.76 -28.12 -5.53
C GLY A 32 5.65 -29.23 -4.48
N LEU A 33 6.53 -29.26 -3.48
CA LEU A 33 6.53 -30.28 -2.44
C LEU A 33 5.33 -30.20 -1.50
N GLN A 34 4.70 -29.03 -1.42
CA GLN A 34 3.52 -28.79 -0.59
C GLN A 34 2.31 -28.46 -1.46
N PRO A 35 1.28 -29.33 -1.52
CA PRO A 35 0.04 -29.00 -2.20
C PRO A 35 -0.71 -27.90 -1.43
N LEU A 36 -1.07 -26.84 -2.11
CA LEU A 36 -1.85 -25.75 -1.56
C LEU A 36 -3.30 -25.83 -2.08
N PRO A 37 -4.31 -25.87 -1.21
CA PRO A 37 -5.71 -26.08 -1.62
C PRO A 37 -6.42 -24.78 -2.03
N TYR A 38 -5.68 -23.72 -2.35
CA TYR A 38 -6.26 -22.40 -2.61
C TYR A 38 -6.89 -22.32 -4.01
N LYS A 39 -8.11 -21.82 -4.06
CA LYS A 39 -8.83 -21.49 -5.30
C LYS A 39 -8.77 -19.99 -5.61
N TYR A 40 -8.55 -19.18 -4.59
CA TYR A 40 -8.43 -17.72 -4.67
C TYR A 40 -7.26 -17.27 -3.82
N VAL A 41 -6.56 -16.26 -4.31
CA VAL A 41 -5.57 -15.48 -3.57
C VAL A 41 -6.07 -14.04 -3.58
N ILE A 42 -6.35 -13.50 -2.41
CA ILE A 42 -6.87 -12.14 -2.24
C ILE A 42 -5.82 -11.34 -1.51
N ILE A 43 -5.42 -10.20 -2.08
CA ILE A 43 -4.41 -9.30 -1.50
C ILE A 43 -5.06 -7.93 -1.33
N ASP A 44 -5.10 -7.48 -0.10
CA ASP A 44 -5.50 -6.12 0.24
C ASP A 44 -4.28 -5.20 0.31
N GLU A 45 -4.50 -3.88 0.18
CA GLU A 45 -3.45 -2.86 0.14
C GLU A 45 -2.32 -3.20 -0.88
N TYR A 46 -2.72 -3.68 -2.04
CA TYR A 46 -1.78 -4.21 -3.04
C TYR A 46 -0.77 -3.17 -3.55
N GLN A 47 -1.08 -1.86 -3.46
CA GLN A 47 -0.15 -0.78 -3.80
C GLN A 47 1.13 -0.78 -2.94
N ASP A 48 1.09 -1.45 -1.76
CA ASP A 48 2.24 -1.56 -0.85
C ASP A 48 3.02 -2.87 -1.04
N THR A 49 2.72 -3.60 -2.11
CA THR A 49 3.40 -4.86 -2.44
C THR A 49 4.78 -4.58 -3.03
N GLY A 50 5.80 -5.26 -2.47
CA GLY A 50 7.17 -5.28 -3.01
C GLY A 50 7.42 -6.49 -3.91
N ARG A 51 8.58 -6.50 -4.58
CA ARG A 51 8.99 -7.55 -5.53
C ARG A 51 9.05 -8.94 -4.92
N ASP A 52 9.39 -9.05 -3.64
CA ASP A 52 9.48 -10.35 -2.97
C ASP A 52 8.10 -10.96 -2.75
N ARG A 53 7.13 -10.15 -2.28
CA ARG A 53 5.73 -10.58 -2.17
C ARG A 53 5.12 -10.93 -3.52
N TYR A 54 5.44 -10.16 -4.56
CA TYR A 54 5.05 -10.49 -5.94
C TYR A 54 5.55 -11.88 -6.36
N ARG A 55 6.83 -12.21 -6.10
CA ARG A 55 7.42 -13.52 -6.40
C ARG A 55 6.72 -14.65 -5.66
N LEU A 56 6.42 -14.44 -4.38
CA LEU A 56 5.67 -15.40 -3.56
C LEU A 56 4.28 -15.68 -4.15
N VAL A 57 3.52 -14.63 -4.45
CA VAL A 57 2.19 -14.75 -5.07
C VAL A 57 2.28 -15.49 -6.40
N LYS A 58 3.26 -15.16 -7.24
CA LYS A 58 3.49 -15.84 -8.51
C LYS A 58 3.78 -17.33 -8.36
N ALA A 59 4.55 -17.72 -7.34
CA ALA A 59 4.80 -19.13 -7.02
C ALA A 59 3.51 -19.84 -6.58
N ILE A 60 2.71 -19.22 -5.73
CA ILE A 60 1.40 -19.76 -5.30
C ILE A 60 0.47 -19.98 -6.51
N LEU A 61 0.31 -18.96 -7.37
CA LEU A 61 -0.58 -19.05 -8.52
C LEU A 61 -0.14 -20.13 -9.53
N LYS A 62 1.18 -20.26 -9.73
CA LYS A 62 1.74 -21.29 -10.61
C LYS A 62 1.42 -22.71 -10.11
N THR A 63 1.48 -22.90 -8.78
CA THR A 63 1.29 -24.22 -8.14
C THR A 63 -0.20 -24.56 -8.01
N THR A 64 -1.04 -23.58 -7.69
CA THR A 64 -2.46 -23.80 -7.36
C THR A 64 -3.42 -23.57 -8.53
N LYS A 65 -3.02 -22.79 -9.54
CA LYS A 65 -3.91 -22.22 -10.57
C LYS A 65 -5.06 -21.37 -9.97
N ALA A 66 -4.87 -20.82 -8.77
CA ALA A 66 -5.84 -19.98 -8.10
C ALA A 66 -6.08 -18.68 -8.89
N LYS A 67 -7.26 -18.10 -8.71
CA LYS A 67 -7.57 -16.75 -9.21
C LYS A 67 -7.01 -15.71 -8.27
N LEU A 68 -6.39 -14.66 -8.82
CA LEU A 68 -5.84 -13.53 -8.07
C LEU A 68 -6.85 -12.40 -8.02
N ILE A 69 -7.07 -11.85 -6.83
CA ILE A 69 -7.84 -10.63 -6.60
C ILE A 69 -6.96 -9.68 -5.81
N CYS A 70 -6.68 -8.51 -6.37
CA CYS A 70 -5.90 -7.46 -5.70
C CYS A 70 -6.77 -6.23 -5.48
N ILE A 71 -6.78 -5.75 -4.26
CA ILE A 71 -7.51 -4.56 -3.83
C ILE A 71 -6.48 -3.55 -3.37
N GLY A 72 -6.65 -2.30 -3.74
CA GLY A 72 -5.69 -1.26 -3.35
C GLY A 72 -6.06 0.11 -3.87
N ASP A 73 -5.27 1.09 -3.47
CA ASP A 73 -5.41 2.47 -3.85
C ASP A 73 -4.01 3.08 -4.09
N ASP A 74 -3.63 3.28 -5.36
CA ASP A 74 -2.32 3.83 -5.73
C ASP A 74 -2.08 5.24 -5.16
N TRP A 75 -3.15 6.02 -4.88
CA TRP A 75 -3.03 7.32 -4.23
C TRP A 75 -2.54 7.21 -2.78
N GLN A 76 -2.65 6.04 -2.15
CA GLN A 76 -2.16 5.75 -0.80
C GLN A 76 -0.78 5.08 -0.77
N SER A 77 -0.13 4.90 -1.92
CA SER A 77 1.20 4.28 -2.00
C SER A 77 2.28 5.23 -1.47
N ILE A 78 2.63 5.07 -0.20
CA ILE A 78 3.64 5.89 0.50
C ILE A 78 4.85 5.07 1.00
N TYR A 79 4.87 3.74 0.79
CA TYR A 79 5.88 2.84 1.34
C TYR A 79 7.01 2.47 0.38
N ARG A 80 7.30 3.32 -0.61
CA ARG A 80 8.40 3.08 -1.56
C ARG A 80 9.75 2.91 -0.85
N PHE A 81 9.99 3.66 0.24
CA PHE A 81 11.21 3.56 1.03
C PHE A 81 11.35 2.19 1.72
N ASN A 82 10.26 1.46 1.91
CA ASN A 82 10.21 0.10 2.48
C ASN A 82 10.10 -0.98 1.39
N GLY A 83 10.46 -0.67 0.15
CA GLY A 83 10.56 -1.63 -0.95
C GLY A 83 9.23 -1.92 -1.68
N SER A 84 8.16 -1.15 -1.44
CA SER A 84 6.95 -1.27 -2.26
C SER A 84 7.20 -0.75 -3.67
N ASP A 85 6.54 -1.38 -4.65
CA ASP A 85 6.64 -1.04 -6.05
C ASP A 85 5.24 -0.84 -6.63
N VAL A 86 4.83 0.43 -6.66
CA VAL A 86 3.51 0.82 -7.15
C VAL A 86 3.24 0.38 -8.60
N SER A 87 4.30 0.12 -9.39
CA SER A 87 4.14 -0.36 -10.77
C SER A 87 3.45 -1.71 -10.84
N LEU A 88 3.58 -2.54 -9.80
CA LEU A 88 2.86 -3.83 -9.69
C LEU A 88 1.34 -3.63 -9.69
N PHE A 89 0.88 -2.50 -9.16
CA PHE A 89 -0.53 -2.12 -9.13
C PHE A 89 -0.94 -1.34 -10.39
N THR A 90 -0.21 -0.29 -10.75
CA THR A 90 -0.58 0.60 -11.87
C THR A 90 -0.38 -0.04 -13.25
N SER A 91 0.46 -1.06 -13.35
CA SER A 91 0.71 -1.83 -14.58
C SER A 91 0.33 -3.30 -14.40
N PHE A 92 -0.76 -3.58 -13.68
CA PHE A 92 -1.18 -4.92 -13.27
C PHE A 92 -1.21 -5.93 -14.42
N GLY A 93 -1.80 -5.58 -15.54
CA GLY A 93 -1.88 -6.43 -16.72
C GLY A 93 -0.52 -6.85 -17.29
N SER A 94 0.51 -6.00 -17.18
CA SER A 94 1.87 -6.33 -17.62
C SER A 94 2.52 -7.42 -16.78
N TYR A 95 2.13 -7.56 -15.51
CA TYR A 95 2.67 -8.57 -14.59
C TYR A 95 1.85 -9.86 -14.54
N TRP A 96 0.52 -9.75 -14.69
CA TRP A 96 -0.40 -10.86 -14.46
C TRP A 96 -1.14 -11.31 -15.72
N GLY A 97 -1.04 -10.57 -16.82
CA GLY A 97 -1.74 -10.88 -18.08
C GLY A 97 -3.12 -10.23 -18.10
N HIS A 98 -4.15 -11.02 -18.49
CA HIS A 98 -5.51 -10.48 -18.57
C HIS A 98 -6.02 -10.03 -17.22
N GLU A 99 -6.59 -8.83 -17.19
CA GLU A 99 -7.11 -8.21 -15.98
C GLU A 99 -8.58 -7.80 -16.17
N TYR A 100 -9.31 -7.84 -15.07
CA TYR A 100 -10.61 -7.20 -14.93
C TYR A 100 -10.48 -6.12 -13.86
N ILE A 101 -10.73 -4.88 -14.23
CA ILE A 101 -10.60 -3.74 -13.32
C ILE A 101 -12.00 -3.27 -12.91
N SER A 102 -12.27 -3.27 -11.60
CA SER A 102 -13.42 -2.61 -11.00
C SER A 102 -12.95 -1.41 -10.19
N ARG A 103 -13.70 -0.31 -10.27
CA ARG A 103 -13.37 0.93 -9.55
C ARG A 103 -14.46 1.26 -8.54
N ILE A 104 -14.03 1.53 -7.31
CA ILE A 104 -14.90 2.05 -6.25
C ILE A 104 -14.63 3.55 -6.19
N GLU A 105 -15.56 4.34 -6.73
CA GLU A 105 -15.40 5.79 -6.83
C GLU A 105 -16.18 6.55 -5.75
N LYS A 106 -17.12 5.91 -5.07
CA LYS A 106 -17.88 6.54 -3.98
C LYS A 106 -17.19 6.32 -2.65
N THR A 107 -16.95 7.40 -1.93
CA THR A 107 -16.38 7.38 -0.58
C THR A 107 -17.29 8.07 0.43
N TYR A 108 -17.22 7.60 1.69
CA TYR A 108 -17.98 8.14 2.82
C TYR A 108 -17.07 8.70 3.92
N ARG A 109 -15.75 8.65 3.70
CA ARG A 109 -14.76 9.07 4.70
C ARG A 109 -14.55 10.58 4.70
N ASN A 110 -14.21 11.14 3.55
CA ASN A 110 -13.81 12.53 3.41
C ASN A 110 -14.87 13.37 2.71
N SER A 111 -14.83 14.69 2.88
CA SER A 111 -15.68 15.62 2.14
C SER A 111 -15.22 15.78 0.69
N GLN A 112 -16.13 16.19 -0.20
CA GLN A 112 -15.83 16.39 -1.62
C GLN A 112 -14.73 17.43 -1.83
N GLU A 113 -14.74 18.51 -1.03
CA GLU A 113 -13.76 19.59 -1.11
C GLU A 113 -12.35 19.09 -0.79
N LEU A 114 -12.21 18.29 0.29
CA LEU A 114 -10.93 17.68 0.65
C LEU A 114 -10.43 16.72 -0.45
N ILE A 115 -11.32 15.88 -0.98
CA ILE A 115 -11.01 14.97 -2.09
C ILE A 115 -10.49 15.75 -3.29
N ASN A 116 -11.13 16.86 -3.65
CA ASN A 116 -10.74 17.68 -4.80
C ASN A 116 -9.36 18.32 -4.62
N ILE A 117 -9.04 18.76 -3.40
CA ILE A 117 -7.74 19.38 -3.09
C ILE A 117 -6.64 18.31 -3.13
N CYS A 118 -6.83 17.20 -2.41
CA CYS A 118 -5.86 16.10 -2.37
C CYS A 118 -5.67 15.46 -3.74
N GLY A 119 -6.76 15.25 -4.49
CA GLY A 119 -6.71 14.70 -5.84
C GLY A 119 -5.89 15.57 -6.79
N ARG A 120 -6.07 16.90 -6.77
CA ARG A 120 -5.25 17.80 -7.58
C ARG A 120 -3.76 17.75 -7.21
N PHE A 121 -3.44 17.55 -5.94
CA PHE A 121 -2.05 17.39 -5.51
C PHE A 121 -1.47 16.07 -6.03
N ILE A 122 -2.15 14.96 -5.80
CA ILE A 122 -1.68 13.62 -6.17
C ILE A 122 -1.55 13.48 -7.68
N MET A 123 -2.50 14.02 -8.44
CA MET A 123 -2.51 13.97 -9.92
C MET A 123 -1.45 14.82 -10.61
N ARG A 124 -0.60 15.54 -9.86
CA ARG A 124 0.65 16.12 -10.42
C ARG A 124 1.63 15.02 -10.83
N ASN A 125 1.55 13.85 -10.21
CA ASN A 125 2.30 12.68 -10.63
C ASN A 125 1.54 11.95 -11.74
N SER A 126 2.04 12.01 -12.98
CA SER A 126 1.43 11.39 -14.15
C SER A 126 1.37 9.85 -14.09
N ALA A 127 2.12 9.22 -13.19
CA ALA A 127 2.11 7.77 -12.98
C ALA A 127 0.89 7.29 -12.15
N GLN A 128 0.14 8.20 -11.55
CA GLN A 128 -1.04 7.86 -10.74
C GLN A 128 -2.27 7.59 -11.62
N ILE A 129 -3.09 6.65 -11.17
CA ILE A 129 -4.33 6.31 -11.86
C ILE A 129 -5.36 7.44 -11.68
N LYS A 130 -5.94 7.91 -12.78
CA LYS A 130 -7.06 8.86 -12.72
C LYS A 130 -8.27 8.24 -12.04
N LYS A 131 -8.79 8.93 -11.01
CA LYS A 131 -9.99 8.53 -10.27
C LYS A 131 -10.98 9.68 -10.22
N ASN A 132 -12.26 9.34 -10.25
CA ASN A 132 -13.36 10.29 -10.08
C ASN A 132 -14.06 9.99 -8.73
N LEU A 133 -13.40 10.36 -7.63
CA LEU A 133 -13.93 10.10 -6.30
C LEU A 133 -15.08 11.06 -5.98
N VAL A 134 -16.20 10.48 -5.55
CA VAL A 134 -17.43 11.21 -5.21
C VAL A 134 -17.78 10.97 -3.75
N SER A 135 -18.10 12.05 -3.03
CA SER A 135 -18.60 12.03 -1.65
C SER A 135 -19.89 12.83 -1.53
N SER A 136 -20.77 12.38 -0.67
CA SER A 136 -21.96 13.15 -0.25
C SER A 136 -21.69 14.09 0.92
N LYS A 137 -20.47 14.03 1.51
CA LYS A 137 -20.07 14.93 2.59
C LYS A 137 -19.52 16.23 2.00
N SER A 138 -19.85 17.35 2.62
CA SER A 138 -19.32 18.68 2.31
C SER A 138 -18.74 19.33 3.57
N THR A 139 -17.59 19.98 3.41
CA THR A 139 -16.94 20.78 4.46
C THR A 139 -16.36 22.01 3.77
N PRO A 140 -16.92 23.23 3.99
CA PRO A 140 -16.51 24.43 3.27
C PRO A 140 -15.01 24.74 3.39
N ASP A 141 -14.45 24.56 4.57
CA ASP A 141 -13.03 24.79 4.87
C ASP A 141 -12.33 23.49 5.28
N PRO A 142 -12.01 22.60 4.31
CA PRO A 142 -11.50 21.25 4.61
C PRO A 142 -10.03 21.25 5.07
N ILE A 143 -9.31 22.36 4.91
CA ILE A 143 -7.92 22.54 5.31
C ILE A 143 -7.77 23.87 6.02
N ARG A 144 -7.26 23.82 7.23
CA ARG A 144 -6.87 25.01 7.99
C ARG A 144 -5.36 25.06 8.13
N LYS A 145 -4.81 26.27 8.04
CA LYS A 145 -3.38 26.53 8.26
C LYS A 145 -3.23 27.42 9.47
N ALA A 146 -2.36 27.03 10.39
CA ALA A 146 -1.94 27.85 11.49
C ALA A 146 -0.44 28.10 11.42
N GLU A 147 -0.02 29.34 11.68
CA GLU A 147 1.38 29.73 11.79
C GLU A 147 1.65 30.12 13.24
N TYR A 148 2.77 29.67 13.79
CA TYR A 148 3.15 29.94 15.17
C TYR A 148 4.65 30.22 15.28
N ALA A 149 5.05 31.04 16.25
CA ALA A 149 6.45 31.18 16.64
C ALA A 149 6.93 29.90 17.37
N LYS A 150 8.23 29.65 17.37
CA LYS A 150 8.82 28.39 17.87
C LYS A 150 8.44 28.08 19.34
N ASP A 151 8.26 29.08 20.15
CA ASP A 151 7.89 29.04 21.56
C ASP A 151 6.37 28.97 21.80
N GLU A 152 5.55 29.27 20.80
CA GLU A 152 4.08 29.31 20.89
C GLU A 152 3.40 28.05 20.36
N LYS A 153 4.17 27.02 19.94
CA LYS A 153 3.66 25.81 19.31
C LYS A 153 2.57 25.13 20.13
N GLN A 154 2.77 24.98 21.42
CA GLN A 154 1.83 24.27 22.29
C GLN A 154 0.53 25.06 22.46
N THR A 155 0.60 26.34 22.72
CA THR A 155 -0.55 27.24 22.88
C THR A 155 -1.38 27.29 21.59
N CYS A 156 -0.72 27.37 20.41
CA CYS A 156 -1.39 27.34 19.12
C CYS A 156 -2.09 26.01 18.87
N LEU A 157 -1.48 24.87 19.24
CA LEU A 157 -2.08 23.56 19.12
C LEU A 157 -3.31 23.41 20.02
N GLU A 158 -3.24 23.86 21.27
CA GLU A 158 -4.35 23.87 22.22
C GLU A 158 -5.54 24.69 21.68
N GLN A 159 -5.30 25.89 21.19
CA GLN A 159 -6.32 26.71 20.55
C GLN A 159 -6.99 26.02 19.34
N ILE A 160 -6.21 25.36 18.47
CA ILE A 160 -6.76 24.63 17.33
C ILE A 160 -7.64 23.46 17.79
N LEU A 161 -7.22 22.75 18.83
CA LEU A 161 -7.99 21.64 19.39
C LEU A 161 -9.30 22.13 19.99
N ASP A 162 -9.27 23.20 20.76
CA ASP A 162 -10.47 23.82 21.35
C ASP A 162 -11.45 24.26 20.25
N ASP A 163 -10.96 24.91 19.19
CA ASP A 163 -11.77 25.29 18.02
C ASP A 163 -12.43 24.10 17.30
N ILE A 164 -11.85 22.91 17.40
CA ILE A 164 -12.38 21.68 16.80
C ILE A 164 -13.45 21.05 17.69
N PHE A 165 -13.24 21.07 19.00
CA PHE A 165 -14.12 20.39 19.96
C PHE A 165 -15.30 21.25 20.45
N GLU A 166 -15.24 22.57 20.29
CA GLU A 166 -16.36 23.48 20.59
C GLU A 166 -17.43 23.55 19.48
N LYS A 167 -17.22 22.87 18.36
CA LYS A 167 -18.14 22.75 17.21
C LYS A 167 -18.79 21.38 17.13
#